data_0da4467c34f9970c3d5ff0643c789a39
#
_entry.id   0da4467c34f9970c3d5ff0643c789a39
#
_cell.length_a   1.000
_cell.length_b   1.000
_cell.length_c   1.000
_cell.angle_alpha   90.00
_cell.angle_beta   90.00
_cell.angle_gamma   90.00
#
_symmetry.space_group_name_H-M   'P 1'
#
loop_
_entity.id
_entity.type
_entity.pdbx_description
1 polymer ?
#
loop_
_entity_poly.entity_id
_entity_poly.type
_entity_poly.pdbx_seq_one_letter_code
_entity_poly.pdbx_strand_id
1 'polypeptide(L)'
;KTFFLNLLQMELAAGELSAAAYYRLFPFLSLLRLKRQTMKKNPYTGKIVEYHILQSFPVTCLNRDDVGSPKTALIGGVPRSRVSSQCWKRRVRMDLHSLLDNNNNDAEPQFQLGIRTKHISDLVSEACKKLGATDEQAAVSGDTISQALAKDTLVFISPAECNSFAEYAKEKGFDLQIPAGKEGAKKLKSITQELVKLSKKILDKNFNVLDIALFGRMVAQAPEMEVQAAASFSHAISTHKSVPEIDYFTALDDMRKPEEQGSAHLGPIEYNSATYYRYISLDLGQLADTFGIEEESDEEMKKAVEIFTKALFVAVPTARQHSCSGASPWDYARVYVRKGQRLQVPFETPVRCDNGYLNPSIKALDSYLDKKEKMCGSLFGKIAGFEWGKNEDYSIDDLIHGIQAAI
;
A
#
# COMPACT_ATOMS: atom_id res chain seq x y z
N LYS A 1 17.76 26.51 11.18
CA LYS A 1 17.62 25.49 12.25
C LYS A 1 18.89 24.62 12.38
N THR A 2 19.44 24.11 11.29
CA THR A 2 20.65 23.25 11.28
C THR A 2 21.91 24.01 11.73
N PHE A 3 22.07 25.27 11.36
CA PHE A 3 23.20 26.12 11.77
C PHE A 3 23.22 26.35 13.29
N PHE A 4 22.04 26.53 13.90
CA PHE A 4 21.91 26.77 15.36
C PHE A 4 22.15 25.48 16.17
N LEU A 5 21.76 24.31 15.66
CA LEU A 5 22.06 23.03 16.31
C LEU A 5 23.55 22.68 16.27
N ASN A 6 24.23 23.01 15.19
CA ASN A 6 25.66 22.78 15.05
C ASN A 6 26.46 23.74 15.98
N LEU A 7 26.03 24.99 16.14
CA LEU A 7 26.66 25.93 17.08
C LEU A 7 26.48 25.47 18.53
N LEU A 8 25.29 24.97 18.89
CA LEU A 8 24.99 24.41 20.21
C LEU A 8 25.83 23.18 20.55
N GLN A 9 26.04 22.28 19.53
CA GLN A 9 26.90 21.10 19.67
C GLN A 9 28.39 21.49 19.83
N MET A 10 28.84 22.53 19.17
CA MET A 10 30.21 23.02 19.30
C MET A 10 30.45 23.69 20.66
N GLU A 11 29.51 24.49 21.20
CA GLU A 11 29.62 25.12 22.52
C GLU A 11 29.48 24.10 23.66
N LEU A 12 28.67 23.07 23.54
CA LEU A 12 28.57 21.94 24.46
C LEU A 12 29.86 21.09 24.49
N ALA A 13 30.53 20.94 23.37
CA ALA A 13 31.80 20.20 23.26
C ALA A 13 32.98 20.99 23.82
N ALA A 14 32.91 22.34 23.89
CA ALA A 14 33.96 23.23 24.41
C ALA A 14 33.87 23.48 25.92
N GLY A 15 32.81 23.06 26.61
CA GLY A 15 32.65 23.23 28.05
C GLY A 15 32.43 24.66 28.52
N GLU A 16 32.20 25.63 27.61
CA GLU A 16 32.09 27.06 27.89
C GLU A 16 30.65 27.59 27.72
N LEU A 17 29.71 27.08 28.49
CA LEU A 17 28.39 27.71 28.58
C LEU A 17 28.38 28.75 29.68
N SER A 18 28.44 30.03 29.31
CA SER A 18 28.28 31.11 30.28
C SER A 18 26.83 31.17 30.80
N ALA A 19 26.64 31.54 32.08
CA ALA A 19 25.32 31.67 32.69
C ALA A 19 24.36 32.55 31.86
N ALA A 20 24.88 33.54 31.13
CA ALA A 20 24.10 34.41 30.24
C ALA A 20 23.56 33.72 29.00
N ALA A 21 24.28 32.72 28.44
CA ALA A 21 23.81 31.88 27.31
C ALA A 21 22.71 30.93 27.78
N TYR A 22 22.83 30.41 29.01
CA TYR A 22 21.79 29.54 29.60
C TYR A 22 20.46 30.30 29.81
N TYR A 23 20.50 31.53 30.31
CA TYR A 23 19.29 32.35 30.49
C TYR A 23 18.64 32.80 29.18
N ARG A 24 19.39 32.97 28.11
CA ARG A 24 18.83 33.26 26.75
C ARG A 24 18.21 32.03 26.09
N LEU A 25 18.71 30.82 26.38
CA LEU A 25 18.25 29.55 25.80
C LEU A 25 17.10 28.91 26.61
N PHE A 26 16.98 29.27 27.91
CA PHE A 26 15.97 28.69 28.81
C PHE A 26 14.52 28.84 28.31
N PRO A 27 14.07 30.00 27.76
CA PRO A 27 12.73 30.11 27.19
C PRO A 27 12.52 29.22 25.96
N PHE A 28 13.59 29.03 25.19
CA PHE A 28 13.52 28.19 23.96
C PHE A 28 13.55 26.69 24.29
N LEU A 29 14.33 26.31 25.28
CA LEU A 29 14.37 24.94 25.80
C LEU A 29 13.09 24.58 26.57
N SER A 30 12.50 25.53 27.28
CA SER A 30 11.20 25.34 27.93
C SER A 30 10.06 25.25 26.91
N LEU A 31 10.09 26.03 25.83
CA LEU A 31 9.15 25.92 24.71
C LEU A 31 9.30 24.58 23.93
N LEU A 32 10.52 24.10 23.76
CA LEU A 32 10.81 22.78 23.19
C LEU A 32 10.39 21.64 24.14
N ARG A 33 10.57 21.80 25.43
CA ARG A 33 10.07 20.88 26.46
C ARG A 33 8.53 20.90 26.53
N LEU A 34 7.90 22.08 26.52
CA LEU A 34 6.44 22.21 26.45
C LEU A 34 5.86 21.62 25.15
N LYS A 35 6.50 21.87 24.00
CA LYS A 35 6.09 21.19 22.75
C LYS A 35 6.29 19.68 22.79
N ARG A 36 7.30 19.17 23.49
CA ARG A 36 7.45 17.72 23.72
C ARG A 36 6.42 17.16 24.73
N GLN A 37 5.96 17.96 25.69
CA GLN A 37 4.94 17.54 26.66
C GLN A 37 3.51 17.64 26.12
N THR A 38 3.27 18.41 25.04
CA THR A 38 1.94 18.56 24.41
C THR A 38 1.76 17.72 23.16
N MET A 39 2.78 17.02 22.68
CA MET A 39 2.58 15.98 21.66
C MET A 39 2.00 14.75 22.38
N LYS A 40 0.69 14.55 22.25
CA LYS A 40 0.05 13.29 22.61
C LYS A 40 0.86 12.17 21.91
N LYS A 41 1.18 11.15 22.67
CA LYS A 41 2.07 10.10 22.21
C LYS A 41 1.21 9.07 21.47
N ASN A 42 1.41 8.92 20.14
CA ASN A 42 0.78 7.87 19.36
C ASN A 42 1.04 6.49 20.03
N PRO A 43 0.00 5.81 20.54
CA PRO A 43 0.15 4.57 21.32
C PRO A 43 0.63 3.39 20.46
N TYR A 44 0.47 3.50 19.14
CA TYR A 44 0.87 2.47 18.17
C TYR A 44 2.32 2.62 17.69
N THR A 45 3.05 3.65 18.15
CA THR A 45 4.43 3.90 17.71
C THR A 45 5.31 2.67 17.84
N GLY A 46 5.86 2.22 16.70
CA GLY A 46 6.72 1.05 16.59
C GLY A 46 6.00 -0.30 16.68
N LYS A 47 4.67 -0.34 16.83
CA LYS A 47 3.89 -1.58 16.69
C LYS A 47 3.71 -1.91 15.21
N ILE A 48 3.95 -3.16 14.83
CA ILE A 48 3.77 -3.67 13.47
C ILE A 48 2.98 -4.98 13.50
N VAL A 49 2.16 -5.20 12.48
CA VAL A 49 1.58 -6.52 12.17
C VAL A 49 2.35 -7.09 10.98
N GLU A 50 2.92 -8.27 11.13
CA GLU A 50 3.66 -8.96 10.07
C GLU A 50 2.92 -10.23 9.65
N TYR A 51 2.70 -10.37 8.35
CA TYR A 51 2.04 -11.51 7.74
C TYR A 51 3.07 -12.30 6.92
N HIS A 52 3.31 -13.54 7.32
CA HIS A 52 4.13 -14.53 6.60
C HIS A 52 3.19 -15.57 6.02
N ILE A 53 2.93 -15.53 4.73
CA ILE A 53 1.90 -16.30 4.07
C ILE A 53 2.53 -17.28 3.10
N LEU A 54 2.10 -18.54 3.15
CA LEU A 54 2.36 -19.55 2.12
C LEU A 54 1.07 -19.81 1.34
N GLN A 55 1.19 -19.82 0.02
CA GLN A 55 0.06 -19.97 -0.89
C GLN A 55 0.51 -20.71 -2.13
N SER A 56 -0.10 -21.87 -2.38
CA SER A 56 0.23 -22.74 -3.50
C SER A 56 -0.73 -22.48 -4.67
N PHE A 57 -0.16 -22.36 -5.84
CA PHE A 57 -0.94 -22.14 -7.06
C PHE A 57 -0.73 -23.31 -8.02
N PRO A 58 -1.81 -23.78 -8.66
CA PRO A 58 -1.74 -24.73 -9.76
C PRO A 58 -1.12 -24.07 -11.00
N VAL A 59 -1.34 -24.62 -12.17
CA VAL A 59 -0.93 -24.04 -13.45
C VAL A 59 -1.47 -22.61 -13.57
N THR A 60 -0.58 -21.61 -13.54
CA THR A 60 -0.94 -20.19 -13.55
C THR A 60 0.12 -19.33 -14.22
N CYS A 61 -0.26 -18.07 -14.52
CA CYS A 61 0.68 -17.00 -14.87
C CYS A 61 0.28 -15.73 -14.13
N LEU A 62 0.51 -15.69 -12.81
CA LEU A 62 0.03 -14.62 -11.92
C LEU A 62 0.61 -13.24 -12.25
N ASN A 63 1.84 -13.17 -12.78
CA ASN A 63 2.49 -11.92 -13.11
C ASN A 63 3.46 -12.11 -14.28
N ARG A 64 3.21 -11.41 -15.39
CA ARG A 64 3.96 -11.50 -16.64
C ARG A 64 5.03 -10.44 -16.74
N ASP A 65 6.09 -10.76 -17.48
CA ASP A 65 7.05 -9.79 -18.02
C ASP A 65 6.54 -9.14 -19.32
N ASP A 66 7.41 -8.41 -20.00
CA ASP A 66 7.07 -7.66 -21.21
C ASP A 66 6.87 -8.57 -22.45
N VAL A 67 7.39 -9.80 -22.41
CA VAL A 67 7.21 -10.80 -23.48
C VAL A 67 6.06 -11.76 -23.18
N GLY A 68 5.42 -11.63 -22.02
CA GLY A 68 4.25 -12.42 -21.65
C GLY A 68 4.57 -13.65 -20.79
N SER A 69 5.83 -13.89 -20.46
CA SER A 69 6.29 -15.02 -19.65
C SER A 69 6.09 -14.76 -18.16
N PRO A 70 5.91 -15.80 -17.32
CA PRO A 70 5.89 -15.65 -15.86
C PRO A 70 7.18 -15.04 -15.36
N LYS A 71 7.08 -14.00 -14.52
CA LYS A 71 8.24 -13.35 -13.93
C LYS A 71 9.03 -14.29 -13.03
N THR A 72 10.35 -14.23 -13.13
CA THR A 72 11.29 -15.01 -12.34
C THR A 72 12.28 -14.11 -11.58
N ALA A 73 13.04 -14.70 -10.67
CA ALA A 73 14.19 -14.13 -10.00
C ALA A 73 15.21 -15.23 -9.68
N LEU A 74 16.50 -14.90 -9.68
CA LEU A 74 17.54 -15.81 -9.24
C LEU A 74 17.78 -15.61 -7.75
N ILE A 75 17.49 -16.62 -6.93
CA ILE A 75 17.66 -16.58 -5.47
C ILE A 75 18.27 -17.91 -5.01
N GLY A 76 19.35 -17.84 -4.22
CA GLY A 76 20.07 -19.03 -3.75
C GLY A 76 20.64 -19.86 -4.91
N GLY A 77 21.06 -19.21 -6.00
CA GLY A 77 21.65 -19.85 -7.17
C GLY A 77 20.67 -20.59 -8.10
N VAL A 78 19.33 -20.52 -7.84
CA VAL A 78 18.34 -21.20 -8.67
C VAL A 78 17.21 -20.24 -9.08
N PRO A 79 16.56 -20.47 -10.25
CA PRO A 79 15.41 -19.70 -10.66
C PRO A 79 14.21 -19.95 -9.74
N ARG A 80 13.52 -18.89 -9.40
CA ARG A 80 12.31 -18.87 -8.59
C ARG A 80 11.21 -18.14 -9.36
N SER A 81 10.01 -18.62 -9.30
CA SER A 81 8.86 -17.85 -9.75
C SER A 81 8.63 -16.65 -8.83
N ARG A 82 8.25 -15.53 -9.43
CA ARG A 82 8.12 -14.24 -8.72
C ARG A 82 6.84 -13.52 -9.12
N VAL A 83 6.11 -13.04 -8.12
CA VAL A 83 5.01 -12.09 -8.31
C VAL A 83 5.42 -10.77 -7.66
N SER A 84 5.41 -9.68 -8.44
CA SER A 84 5.87 -8.38 -7.95
C SER A 84 4.97 -7.81 -6.85
N SER A 85 5.56 -7.04 -5.94
CA SER A 85 4.82 -6.34 -4.88
C SER A 85 3.76 -5.40 -5.45
N GLN A 86 4.02 -4.75 -6.60
CA GLN A 86 3.06 -3.88 -7.27
C GLN A 86 1.83 -4.66 -7.77
N CYS A 87 2.02 -5.89 -8.26
CA CYS A 87 0.94 -6.76 -8.69
C CYS A 87 0.02 -7.08 -7.50
N TRP A 88 0.59 -7.50 -6.38
CA TRP A 88 -0.15 -7.76 -5.15
C TRP A 88 -0.84 -6.52 -4.59
N LYS A 89 -0.11 -5.40 -4.46
CA LYS A 89 -0.68 -4.12 -3.97
C LYS A 89 -1.88 -3.67 -4.81
N ARG A 90 -1.77 -3.77 -6.14
CA ARG A 90 -2.89 -3.43 -7.02
C ARG A 90 -4.10 -4.32 -6.75
N ARG A 91 -3.89 -5.64 -6.61
CA ARG A 91 -5.01 -6.55 -6.37
C ARG A 91 -5.67 -6.30 -5.02
N VAL A 92 -4.88 -6.23 -3.94
CA VAL A 92 -5.39 -5.91 -2.59
C VAL A 92 -6.18 -4.61 -2.60
N ARG A 93 -5.70 -3.56 -3.29
CA ARG A 93 -6.42 -2.30 -3.40
C ARG A 93 -7.76 -2.45 -4.13
N MET A 94 -7.83 -3.25 -5.19
CA MET A 94 -9.11 -3.50 -5.89
C MET A 94 -10.09 -4.29 -5.01
N ASP A 95 -9.58 -5.24 -4.21
CA ASP A 95 -10.42 -6.02 -3.30
C ASP A 95 -10.92 -5.19 -2.11
N LEU A 96 -10.16 -4.15 -1.67
CA LEU A 96 -10.66 -3.17 -0.70
C LEU A 96 -11.93 -2.47 -1.20
N HIS A 97 -11.97 -2.06 -2.48
CA HIS A 97 -13.18 -1.47 -3.07
C HIS A 97 -14.35 -2.44 -3.00
N SER A 98 -14.16 -3.68 -3.44
CA SER A 98 -15.23 -4.69 -3.42
C SER A 98 -15.72 -5.02 -2.01
N LEU A 99 -14.83 -5.04 -1.01
CA LEU A 99 -15.19 -5.33 0.38
C LEU A 99 -15.96 -4.17 1.03
N LEU A 100 -15.64 -2.93 0.72
CA LEU A 100 -16.33 -1.76 1.26
C LEU A 100 -17.66 -1.51 0.55
N ASP A 101 -17.73 -1.71 -0.78
CA ASP A 101 -18.97 -1.56 -1.54
C ASP A 101 -20.05 -2.58 -1.09
N ASN A 102 -19.65 -3.82 -0.78
CA ASN A 102 -20.58 -4.86 -0.32
C ASN A 102 -21.08 -4.66 1.11
N ASN A 103 -20.39 -3.86 1.93
CA ASN A 103 -20.79 -3.58 3.32
C ASN A 103 -21.72 -2.36 3.45
N ASN A 104 -22.05 -1.66 2.37
CA ASN A 104 -22.88 -0.45 2.35
C ASN A 104 -24.39 -0.77 2.35
N ASN A 105 -24.86 -1.59 3.31
CA ASN A 105 -26.26 -1.62 3.65
C ASN A 105 -26.49 -0.61 4.81
N ASP A 106 -26.97 0.59 4.49
CA ASP A 106 -27.63 1.58 5.37
C ASP A 106 -26.78 2.42 6.35
N ALA A 107 -25.45 2.37 6.35
CA ALA A 107 -24.64 3.31 7.15
C ALA A 107 -23.58 4.02 6.27
N GLU A 108 -23.25 5.27 6.59
CA GLU A 108 -22.11 5.93 5.95
C GLU A 108 -20.84 5.09 6.10
N PRO A 109 -20.09 4.86 5.01
CA PRO A 109 -18.89 4.04 5.07
C PRO A 109 -17.87 4.68 6.00
N GLN A 110 -17.39 3.92 7.00
CA GLN A 110 -16.38 4.36 7.96
C GLN A 110 -15.08 4.80 7.27
N PHE A 111 -14.75 4.17 6.12
CA PHE A 111 -13.59 4.52 5.30
C PHE A 111 -13.99 4.89 3.89
N GLN A 112 -13.34 5.92 3.37
CA GLN A 112 -13.34 6.23 1.96
C GLN A 112 -12.19 5.52 1.25
N LEU A 113 -12.28 5.41 -0.07
CA LEU A 113 -11.21 4.93 -0.93
C LEU A 113 -10.86 5.99 -1.97
N GLY A 114 -9.58 6.10 -2.26
CA GLY A 114 -9.06 7.00 -3.27
C GLY A 114 -9.13 6.40 -4.67
N ILE A 115 -8.99 7.25 -5.66
CA ILE A 115 -8.92 6.89 -7.07
C ILE A 115 -7.50 7.17 -7.57
N ARG A 116 -6.84 6.14 -8.10
CA ARG A 116 -5.51 6.29 -8.71
C ARG A 116 -5.64 6.44 -10.22
N THR A 117 -5.53 7.67 -10.72
CA THR A 117 -5.83 8.00 -12.10
C THR A 117 -4.90 9.08 -12.69
N LYS A 118 -4.86 9.17 -14.01
CA LYS A 118 -4.39 10.35 -14.76
C LYS A 118 -5.52 11.34 -15.07
N HIS A 119 -6.76 10.89 -14.91
CA HIS A 119 -7.98 11.61 -15.29
C HIS A 119 -8.53 12.47 -14.14
N ILE A 120 -7.65 13.23 -13.48
CA ILE A 120 -8.07 14.16 -12.41
C ILE A 120 -8.96 15.24 -12.98
N SER A 121 -8.67 15.69 -14.21
CA SER A 121 -9.49 16.70 -14.91
C SER A 121 -10.96 16.27 -14.95
N ASP A 122 -11.24 15.03 -15.37
CA ASP A 122 -12.60 14.51 -15.49
C ASP A 122 -13.32 14.49 -14.13
N LEU A 123 -12.63 14.00 -13.07
CA LEU A 123 -13.20 13.92 -11.73
C LEU A 123 -13.54 15.28 -11.14
N VAL A 124 -12.65 16.27 -11.31
CA VAL A 124 -12.86 17.62 -10.81
C VAL A 124 -13.91 18.33 -11.66
N SER A 125 -13.93 18.12 -12.98
CA SER A 125 -14.96 18.67 -13.87
C SER A 125 -16.35 18.19 -13.49
N GLU A 126 -16.52 16.90 -13.22
CA GLU A 126 -17.81 16.37 -12.72
C GLU A 126 -18.23 17.01 -11.40
N ALA A 127 -17.29 17.18 -10.47
CA ALA A 127 -17.56 17.85 -9.20
C ALA A 127 -17.94 19.32 -9.40
N CYS A 128 -17.29 20.05 -10.32
CA CYS A 128 -17.63 21.42 -10.68
C CYS A 128 -19.03 21.53 -11.28
N LYS A 129 -19.43 20.60 -12.16
CA LYS A 129 -20.79 20.54 -12.75
C LYS A 129 -21.85 20.37 -11.68
N LYS A 130 -21.61 19.50 -10.68
CA LYS A 130 -22.52 19.33 -9.53
C LYS A 130 -22.70 20.62 -8.71
N LEU A 131 -21.71 21.52 -8.75
CA LEU A 131 -21.74 22.82 -8.08
C LEU A 131 -22.29 23.96 -8.95
N GLY A 132 -22.74 23.67 -10.19
CA GLY A 132 -23.41 24.60 -11.10
C GLY A 132 -22.47 25.21 -12.16
N ALA A 133 -21.29 24.68 -12.43
CA ALA A 133 -20.44 25.11 -13.53
C ALA A 133 -21.03 24.69 -14.90
N THR A 134 -20.84 25.51 -15.91
CA THR A 134 -21.10 25.11 -17.31
C THR A 134 -20.06 24.06 -17.76
N ASP A 135 -20.33 23.35 -18.86
CA ASP A 135 -19.38 22.37 -19.39
C ASP A 135 -18.01 22.96 -19.69
N GLU A 136 -17.96 24.15 -20.25
CA GLU A 136 -16.72 24.86 -20.56
C GLU A 136 -15.95 25.29 -19.30
N GLN A 137 -16.66 25.84 -18.31
CA GLN A 137 -16.09 26.23 -17.02
C GLN A 137 -15.55 25.02 -16.24
N ALA A 138 -16.28 23.90 -16.23
CA ALA A 138 -15.89 22.67 -15.59
C ALA A 138 -14.62 22.08 -16.23
N ALA A 139 -14.55 22.05 -17.56
CA ALA A 139 -13.37 21.56 -18.29
C ALA A 139 -12.13 22.41 -17.98
N VAL A 140 -12.24 23.74 -18.08
CA VAL A 140 -11.13 24.65 -17.77
C VAL A 140 -10.65 24.48 -16.32
N SER A 141 -11.56 24.37 -15.37
CA SER A 141 -11.23 24.19 -13.96
C SER A 141 -10.55 22.84 -13.70
N GLY A 142 -11.08 21.76 -14.28
CA GLY A 142 -10.53 20.41 -14.17
C GLY A 142 -9.13 20.31 -14.77
N ASP A 143 -8.93 20.85 -15.98
CA ASP A 143 -7.63 20.83 -16.67
C ASP A 143 -6.57 21.63 -15.89
N THR A 144 -6.94 22.81 -15.39
CA THR A 144 -6.03 23.64 -14.60
C THR A 144 -5.61 22.95 -13.29
N ILE A 145 -6.56 22.33 -12.57
CA ILE A 145 -6.28 21.62 -11.33
C ILE A 145 -5.44 20.37 -11.62
N SER A 146 -5.75 19.63 -12.67
CA SER A 146 -4.96 18.49 -13.11
C SER A 146 -3.52 18.91 -13.46
N GLN A 147 -3.34 20.00 -14.19
CA GLN A 147 -2.02 20.53 -14.52
C GLN A 147 -1.23 20.97 -13.27
N ALA A 148 -1.90 21.54 -12.27
CA ALA A 148 -1.31 22.00 -11.02
C ALA A 148 -0.79 20.84 -10.15
N LEU A 149 -1.42 19.67 -10.18
CA LEU A 149 -1.11 18.54 -9.30
C LEU A 149 -0.33 17.42 -9.99
N ALA A 150 -0.75 17.02 -11.18
CA ALA A 150 -0.32 15.78 -11.80
C ALA A 150 0.42 15.96 -13.12
N LYS A 151 0.09 17.00 -13.88
CA LYS A 151 0.46 17.06 -15.28
C LYS A 151 0.03 15.76 -15.98
N ASP A 152 0.97 14.96 -16.50
CA ASP A 152 0.71 13.70 -17.18
C ASP A 152 0.96 12.46 -16.29
N THR A 153 1.13 12.65 -14.97
CA THR A 153 1.45 11.55 -14.05
C THR A 153 0.22 10.98 -13.37
N LEU A 154 0.33 9.74 -12.90
CA LEU A 154 -0.69 9.11 -12.06
C LEU A 154 -0.67 9.74 -10.67
N VAL A 155 -1.82 10.21 -10.21
CA VAL A 155 -2.02 10.67 -8.83
C VAL A 155 -3.08 9.82 -8.15
N PHE A 156 -2.94 9.68 -6.86
CA PHE A 156 -3.91 9.03 -5.98
C PHE A 156 -4.66 10.13 -5.24
N ILE A 157 -5.96 10.28 -5.49
CA ILE A 157 -6.79 11.39 -5.00
C ILE A 157 -8.07 10.85 -4.37
N SER A 158 -8.53 11.48 -3.31
CA SER A 158 -9.79 11.14 -2.64
C SER A 158 -10.98 11.90 -3.24
N PRO A 159 -12.21 11.36 -3.14
CA PRO A 159 -13.42 12.09 -3.51
C PRO A 159 -13.59 13.41 -2.75
N ALA A 160 -13.23 13.42 -1.46
CA ALA A 160 -13.28 14.62 -0.63
C ALA A 160 -12.36 15.74 -1.14
N GLU A 161 -11.14 15.37 -1.61
CA GLU A 161 -10.23 16.33 -2.24
C GLU A 161 -10.79 16.87 -3.55
N CYS A 162 -11.35 16.01 -4.42
CA CYS A 162 -11.99 16.45 -5.66
C CYS A 162 -13.13 17.46 -5.41
N ASN A 163 -13.97 17.18 -4.42
CA ASN A 163 -15.05 18.09 -4.02
C ASN A 163 -14.51 19.43 -3.50
N SER A 164 -13.50 19.40 -2.64
CA SER A 164 -12.87 20.62 -2.09
C SER A 164 -12.18 21.46 -3.17
N PHE A 165 -11.60 20.81 -4.18
CA PHE A 165 -11.01 21.52 -5.32
C PHE A 165 -12.07 22.13 -6.24
N ALA A 166 -13.23 21.49 -6.37
CA ALA A 166 -14.37 22.05 -7.09
C ALA A 166 -14.99 23.24 -6.34
N GLU A 167 -15.06 23.19 -5.00
CA GLU A 167 -15.47 24.33 -4.17
C GLU A 167 -14.51 25.52 -4.35
N TYR A 168 -13.23 25.27 -4.34
CA TYR A 168 -12.22 26.30 -4.66
C TYR A 168 -12.43 26.92 -6.05
N ALA A 169 -12.70 26.09 -7.06
CA ALA A 169 -13.01 26.59 -8.40
C ALA A 169 -14.27 27.46 -8.40
N LYS A 170 -15.32 27.08 -7.65
CA LYS A 170 -16.55 27.85 -7.47
C LYS A 170 -16.30 29.21 -6.81
N GLU A 171 -15.48 29.27 -5.76
CA GLU A 171 -15.07 30.52 -5.10
C GLU A 171 -14.35 31.49 -6.07
N LYS A 172 -13.69 30.94 -7.10
CA LYS A 172 -13.06 31.70 -8.18
C LYS A 172 -13.97 31.94 -9.40
N GLY A 173 -15.29 31.67 -9.26
CA GLY A 173 -16.26 31.81 -10.34
C GLY A 173 -16.06 30.82 -11.50
N PHE A 174 -15.39 29.69 -11.24
CA PHE A 174 -14.96 28.70 -12.24
C PHE A 174 -14.03 29.27 -13.33
N ASP A 175 -13.38 30.41 -13.08
CA ASP A 175 -12.44 31.05 -13.98
C ASP A 175 -10.99 30.79 -13.53
N LEU A 176 -10.52 29.58 -13.82
CA LEU A 176 -9.15 29.16 -13.51
C LEU A 176 -8.23 29.20 -14.76
N GLN A 177 -8.58 29.96 -15.81
CA GLN A 177 -7.77 30.08 -17.03
C GLN A 177 -6.33 30.49 -16.70
N ILE A 178 -5.37 29.81 -17.31
CA ILE A 178 -3.94 30.09 -17.16
C ILE A 178 -3.45 30.88 -18.38
N PRO A 179 -2.98 32.12 -18.19
CA PRO A 179 -2.40 32.87 -19.31
C PRO A 179 -1.07 32.26 -19.75
N ALA A 180 -0.67 32.52 -21.01
CA ALA A 180 0.61 32.02 -21.51
C ALA A 180 1.81 32.75 -20.88
N GLY A 181 2.95 32.06 -20.78
CA GLY A 181 4.21 32.64 -20.35
C GLY A 181 4.45 32.72 -18.86
N LYS A 182 5.25 33.65 -18.40
CA LYS A 182 5.71 33.75 -16.99
C LYS A 182 4.59 34.04 -15.99
N GLU A 183 3.57 34.76 -16.37
CA GLU A 183 2.39 35.04 -15.54
C GLU A 183 1.59 33.78 -15.28
N GLY A 184 1.37 32.96 -16.30
CA GLY A 184 0.67 31.69 -16.17
C GLY A 184 1.40 30.73 -15.23
N ALA A 185 2.73 30.65 -15.32
CA ALA A 185 3.52 29.83 -14.40
C ALA A 185 3.40 30.31 -12.94
N LYS A 186 3.32 31.64 -12.69
CA LYS A 186 3.09 32.17 -11.34
C LYS A 186 1.68 31.85 -10.84
N LYS A 187 0.66 32.01 -11.69
CA LYS A 187 -0.73 31.70 -11.35
C LYS A 187 -0.90 30.22 -11.04
N LEU A 188 -0.32 29.33 -11.87
CA LEU A 188 -0.35 27.87 -11.63
C LEU A 188 0.29 27.50 -10.30
N LYS A 189 1.46 28.05 -9.97
CA LYS A 189 2.13 27.84 -8.67
C LYS A 189 1.28 28.31 -7.50
N SER A 190 0.60 29.46 -7.64
CA SER A 190 -0.32 29.95 -6.60
C SER A 190 -1.51 29.01 -6.41
N ILE A 191 -2.10 28.50 -7.51
CA ILE A 191 -3.18 27.51 -7.45
C ILE A 191 -2.69 26.24 -6.77
N THR A 192 -1.51 25.70 -7.15
CA THR A 192 -0.92 24.52 -6.49
C THR A 192 -0.81 24.71 -4.97
N GLN A 193 -0.35 25.88 -4.53
CA GLN A 193 -0.24 26.17 -3.09
C GLN A 193 -1.60 26.19 -2.36
N GLU A 194 -2.64 26.71 -3.00
CA GLU A 194 -3.98 26.67 -2.41
C GLU A 194 -4.55 25.25 -2.37
N LEU A 195 -4.39 24.47 -3.44
CA LEU A 195 -4.80 23.06 -3.48
C LEU A 195 -4.07 22.22 -2.40
N VAL A 196 -2.78 22.47 -2.20
CA VAL A 196 -1.99 21.86 -1.12
C VAL A 196 -2.57 22.20 0.26
N LYS A 197 -2.95 23.46 0.49
CA LYS A 197 -3.56 23.87 1.77
C LYS A 197 -4.90 23.19 2.01
N LEU A 198 -5.74 23.06 0.97
CA LEU A 198 -7.02 22.38 1.04
C LEU A 198 -6.83 20.88 1.33
N SER A 199 -5.94 20.21 0.60
CA SER A 199 -5.62 18.80 0.85
C SER A 199 -5.10 18.58 2.27
N LYS A 200 -4.17 19.43 2.77
CA LYS A 200 -3.70 19.37 4.15
C LYS A 200 -4.80 19.53 5.17
N LYS A 201 -5.74 20.43 4.95
CA LYS A 201 -6.89 20.63 5.84
C LYS A 201 -7.80 19.40 5.91
N ILE A 202 -7.89 18.64 4.81
CA ILE A 202 -8.60 17.36 4.79
C ILE A 202 -7.81 16.30 5.55
N LEU A 203 -6.50 16.22 5.29
CA LEU A 203 -5.59 15.29 5.99
C LEU A 203 -5.57 15.53 7.51
N ASP A 204 -5.59 16.79 7.96
CA ASP A 204 -5.49 17.15 9.38
C ASP A 204 -6.82 16.97 10.15
N LYS A 205 -7.96 16.89 9.46
CA LYS A 205 -9.27 16.94 10.14
C LYS A 205 -9.96 15.60 10.30
N ASN A 206 -9.83 14.67 9.39
CA ASN A 206 -10.40 13.31 9.42
C ASN A 206 -10.00 12.60 8.12
N PHE A 207 -8.73 12.23 8.02
CA PHE A 207 -8.27 11.48 6.86
C PHE A 207 -8.67 10.01 7.00
N ASN A 208 -9.83 9.67 6.50
CA ASN A 208 -10.38 8.30 6.52
C ASN A 208 -10.23 7.57 5.17
N VAL A 209 -9.22 7.93 4.36
CA VAL A 209 -8.99 7.30 3.05
C VAL A 209 -8.02 6.13 3.20
N LEU A 210 -8.59 4.94 3.44
CA LEU A 210 -7.87 3.74 3.86
C LEU A 210 -6.78 3.32 2.88
N ASP A 211 -7.05 3.28 1.59
CA ASP A 211 -6.08 2.80 0.60
C ASP A 211 -4.91 3.78 0.41
N ILE A 212 -5.13 5.09 0.55
CA ILE A 212 -4.03 6.07 0.55
C ILE A 212 -3.17 5.91 1.81
N ALA A 213 -3.78 5.71 2.99
CA ALA A 213 -3.04 5.47 4.23
C ALA A 213 -2.21 4.19 4.17
N LEU A 214 -2.76 3.12 3.59
CA LEU A 214 -2.09 1.82 3.45
C LEU A 214 -0.96 1.84 2.42
N PHE A 215 -1.21 2.39 1.23
CA PHE A 215 -0.28 2.25 0.09
C PHE A 215 0.57 3.49 -0.19
N GLY A 216 0.24 4.60 0.48
CA GLY A 216 0.92 5.87 0.30
C GLY A 216 0.54 6.62 -0.97
N ARG A 217 0.89 7.89 -1.00
CA ARG A 217 0.69 8.77 -2.14
C ARG A 217 1.93 9.63 -2.38
N MET A 218 2.33 9.70 -3.63
CA MET A 218 3.33 10.64 -4.12
C MET A 218 2.67 11.59 -5.12
N VAL A 219 2.91 12.89 -4.99
CA VAL A 219 2.40 13.93 -5.89
C VAL A 219 3.57 14.75 -6.42
N ALA A 220 3.97 14.49 -7.66
CA ALA A 220 5.22 15.03 -8.23
C ALA A 220 5.28 16.58 -8.24
N GLN A 221 4.15 17.25 -8.46
CA GLN A 221 4.07 18.73 -8.51
C GLN A 221 3.77 19.37 -7.14
N ALA A 222 3.36 18.57 -6.16
CA ALA A 222 2.99 19.03 -4.82
C ALA A 222 3.49 18.03 -3.75
N PRO A 223 4.80 17.98 -3.48
CA PRO A 223 5.39 17.04 -2.50
C PRO A 223 4.79 17.17 -1.10
N GLU A 224 4.24 18.32 -0.76
CA GLU A 224 3.59 18.55 0.53
C GLU A 224 2.27 17.78 0.72
N MET A 225 1.73 17.19 -0.35
CA MET A 225 0.56 16.29 -0.31
C MET A 225 0.96 14.82 -0.19
N GLU A 226 2.24 14.51 -0.06
CA GLU A 226 2.70 13.13 0.10
C GLU A 226 2.15 12.50 1.38
N VAL A 227 1.78 11.22 1.27
CA VAL A 227 1.37 10.38 2.39
C VAL A 227 2.26 9.15 2.41
N GLN A 228 2.89 8.88 3.54
CA GLN A 228 3.73 7.69 3.70
C GLN A 228 2.88 6.43 3.82
N ALA A 229 3.30 5.36 3.15
CA ALA A 229 2.61 4.09 3.19
C ALA A 229 2.78 3.40 4.55
N ALA A 230 1.69 3.00 5.18
CA ALA A 230 1.73 2.17 6.38
C ALA A 230 2.04 0.70 6.05
N ALA A 231 1.62 0.20 4.87
CA ALA A 231 1.83 -1.18 4.46
C ALA A 231 3.06 -1.35 3.55
N SER A 232 3.92 -2.31 3.89
CA SER A 232 5.07 -2.73 3.08
C SER A 232 4.85 -4.13 2.55
N PHE A 233 5.12 -4.33 1.27
CA PHE A 233 4.97 -5.62 0.57
C PHE A 233 6.29 -6.06 -0.02
N SER A 234 6.67 -7.31 0.22
CA SER A 234 7.75 -7.93 -0.54
C SER A 234 7.27 -8.41 -1.92
N HIS A 235 8.20 -8.71 -2.81
CA HIS A 235 7.90 -9.61 -3.93
C HIS A 235 7.57 -10.99 -3.36
N ALA A 236 6.47 -11.61 -3.81
CA ALA A 236 6.25 -13.02 -3.52
C ALA A 236 7.20 -13.87 -4.37
N ILE A 237 7.82 -14.85 -3.75
CA ILE A 237 8.78 -15.76 -4.39
C ILE A 237 8.37 -17.21 -4.16
N SER A 238 8.62 -18.10 -5.12
CA SER A 238 8.46 -19.53 -4.86
C SER A 238 9.46 -19.98 -3.80
N THR A 239 9.02 -20.80 -2.86
CA THR A 239 9.89 -21.36 -1.81
C THR A 239 10.90 -22.37 -2.36
N HIS A 240 10.65 -22.90 -3.54
CA HIS A 240 11.43 -23.93 -4.25
C HIS A 240 11.89 -23.46 -5.62
N LYS A 241 12.78 -24.19 -6.27
CA LYS A 241 13.15 -23.98 -7.67
C LYS A 241 11.89 -24.09 -8.53
N SER A 242 11.65 -23.12 -9.37
CA SER A 242 10.53 -23.09 -10.31
C SER A 242 10.98 -22.47 -11.63
N VAL A 243 10.66 -23.12 -12.72
CA VAL A 243 10.98 -22.71 -14.09
C VAL A 243 9.66 -22.60 -14.83
N PRO A 244 9.46 -21.59 -15.69
CA PRO A 244 8.31 -21.54 -16.58
C PRO A 244 8.30 -22.77 -17.51
N GLU A 245 7.10 -23.26 -17.80
CA GLU A 245 6.83 -24.32 -18.77
C GLU A 245 6.14 -23.72 -19.97
N ILE A 246 6.40 -24.24 -21.15
CA ILE A 246 5.85 -23.76 -22.41
C ILE A 246 4.80 -24.75 -22.89
N ASP A 247 3.61 -24.23 -23.18
CA ASP A 247 2.55 -24.95 -23.86
C ASP A 247 2.18 -24.24 -25.17
N TYR A 248 1.62 -24.95 -26.12
CA TYR A 248 1.20 -24.43 -27.41
C TYR A 248 -0.31 -24.52 -27.53
N PHE A 249 -0.95 -23.39 -27.76
CA PHE A 249 -2.37 -23.34 -28.06
C PHE A 249 -2.63 -23.26 -29.56
N THR A 250 -3.69 -23.87 -29.99
CA THR A 250 -4.19 -23.80 -31.38
C THR A 250 -5.63 -23.32 -31.35
N ALA A 251 -5.98 -22.42 -32.28
CA ALA A 251 -7.37 -22.07 -32.54
C ALA A 251 -7.91 -22.94 -33.68
N LEU A 252 -8.94 -23.69 -33.38
CA LEU A 252 -9.67 -24.49 -34.38
C LEU A 252 -10.89 -23.71 -34.84
N ASP A 253 -11.18 -23.78 -36.18
CA ASP A 253 -12.39 -23.20 -36.73
C ASP A 253 -13.54 -24.22 -36.60
N ASP A 254 -14.61 -23.84 -35.93
CA ASP A 254 -15.79 -24.72 -35.72
C ASP A 254 -16.55 -25.04 -37.02
N MET A 255 -16.36 -24.19 -38.03
CA MET A 255 -16.97 -24.40 -39.39
C MET A 255 -15.96 -24.94 -40.41
N ARG A 256 -14.84 -25.50 -39.96
CA ARG A 256 -13.77 -26.03 -40.80
C ARG A 256 -14.28 -27.10 -41.76
N LYS A 257 -13.90 -26.97 -43.02
CA LYS A 257 -14.19 -28.01 -44.03
C LYS A 257 -13.19 -29.16 -43.95
N PRO A 258 -13.60 -30.38 -44.32
CA PRO A 258 -12.72 -31.58 -44.27
C PRO A 258 -11.40 -31.42 -45.03
N GLU A 259 -11.39 -30.59 -46.06
CA GLU A 259 -10.21 -30.37 -46.93
C GLU A 259 -9.25 -29.33 -46.37
N GLU A 260 -9.67 -28.54 -45.36
CA GLU A 260 -8.85 -27.50 -44.74
C GLU A 260 -7.92 -28.10 -43.65
N GLN A 261 -6.63 -28.09 -43.91
CA GLN A 261 -5.61 -28.54 -42.94
C GLN A 261 -4.98 -27.37 -42.21
N GLY A 262 -4.78 -27.52 -40.89
CA GLY A 262 -4.11 -26.53 -40.05
C GLY A 262 -5.01 -25.87 -39.02
N SER A 263 -4.44 -25.09 -38.14
CA SER A 263 -5.14 -24.24 -37.18
C SER A 263 -5.12 -22.79 -37.63
N ALA A 264 -6.16 -22.02 -37.28
CA ALA A 264 -6.25 -20.62 -37.62
C ALA A 264 -5.16 -19.78 -36.90
N HIS A 265 -4.71 -20.23 -35.75
CA HIS A 265 -3.64 -19.60 -34.98
C HIS A 265 -2.92 -20.63 -34.11
N LEU A 266 -1.59 -20.49 -34.05
CA LEU A 266 -0.70 -21.26 -33.15
C LEU A 266 0.19 -20.30 -32.38
N GLY A 267 0.26 -20.45 -31.08
CA GLY A 267 1.12 -19.62 -30.26
C GLY A 267 1.61 -20.32 -29.00
N PRO A 268 2.77 -19.92 -28.45
CA PRO A 268 3.25 -20.41 -27.16
C PRO A 268 2.54 -19.69 -26.02
N ILE A 269 2.25 -20.42 -24.95
CA ILE A 269 1.81 -19.90 -23.66
C ILE A 269 2.78 -20.41 -22.61
N GLU A 270 3.27 -19.52 -21.77
CA GLU A 270 4.10 -19.91 -20.64
C GLU A 270 3.30 -19.79 -19.33
N TYR A 271 3.51 -20.77 -18.48
CA TYR A 271 2.89 -20.85 -17.16
C TYR A 271 3.89 -21.39 -16.13
N ASN A 272 3.52 -21.35 -14.87
CA ASN A 272 4.23 -22.05 -13.78
C ASN A 272 3.24 -22.58 -12.74
N SER A 273 3.74 -23.45 -11.88
CA SER A 273 3.06 -23.88 -10.65
C SER A 273 4.05 -23.75 -9.50
N ALA A 274 3.64 -23.15 -8.40
CA ALA A 274 4.54 -22.95 -7.27
C ALA A 274 3.83 -22.67 -5.94
N THR A 275 4.49 -23.03 -4.85
CA THR A 275 4.18 -22.56 -3.51
C THR A 275 4.95 -21.26 -3.27
N TYR A 276 4.22 -20.15 -3.13
CA TYR A 276 4.79 -18.82 -2.93
C TYR A 276 4.82 -18.44 -1.45
N TYR A 277 5.91 -17.80 -1.05
CA TYR A 277 6.01 -17.06 0.18
C TYR A 277 5.72 -15.58 -0.08
N ARG A 278 4.76 -15.03 0.68
CA ARG A 278 4.38 -13.61 0.68
C ARG A 278 4.71 -13.02 2.04
N TYR A 279 5.38 -11.88 2.06
CA TYR A 279 5.61 -11.12 3.27
C TYR A 279 5.00 -9.73 3.16
N ILE A 280 4.19 -9.38 4.15
CA ILE A 280 3.58 -8.06 4.27
C ILE A 280 3.78 -7.59 5.70
N SER A 281 4.07 -6.30 5.89
CA SER A 281 4.06 -5.66 7.21
C SER A 281 3.20 -4.42 7.19
N LEU A 282 2.39 -4.24 8.21
CA LEU A 282 1.57 -3.06 8.47
C LEU A 282 2.14 -2.33 9.68
N ASP A 283 2.60 -1.10 9.49
CA ASP A 283 3.07 -0.20 10.53
C ASP A 283 1.86 0.52 11.14
N LEU A 284 1.47 0.11 12.35
CA LEU A 284 0.32 0.67 13.03
C LEU A 284 0.56 2.10 13.49
N GLY A 285 1.81 2.45 13.83
CA GLY A 285 2.17 3.81 14.17
C GLY A 285 1.99 4.76 12.99
N GLN A 286 2.49 4.38 11.80
CA GLN A 286 2.30 5.18 10.58
C GLN A 286 0.82 5.28 10.18
N LEU A 287 0.05 4.20 10.36
CA LEU A 287 -1.39 4.19 10.06
C LEU A 287 -2.15 5.13 10.99
N ALA A 288 -1.88 5.06 12.31
CA ALA A 288 -2.47 5.93 13.31
C ALA A 288 -2.09 7.41 13.09
N ASP A 289 -0.83 7.71 12.77
CA ASP A 289 -0.40 9.07 12.44
C ASP A 289 -1.15 9.63 11.22
N THR A 290 -1.41 8.79 10.21
CA THR A 290 -2.15 9.20 9.01
C THR A 290 -3.62 9.47 9.31
N PHE A 291 -4.25 8.67 10.17
CA PHE A 291 -5.66 8.86 10.58
C PHE A 291 -5.83 9.90 11.69
N GLY A 292 -4.74 10.35 12.33
CA GLY A 292 -4.81 11.26 13.47
C GLY A 292 -5.32 10.58 14.75
N ILE A 293 -5.14 9.26 14.88
CA ILE A 293 -5.57 8.48 16.04
C ILE A 293 -4.58 8.69 17.20
N GLU A 294 -5.11 9.09 18.35
CA GLU A 294 -4.32 9.42 19.55
C GLU A 294 -4.59 8.46 20.73
N GLU A 295 -5.60 7.60 20.63
CA GLU A 295 -6.02 6.70 21.70
C GLU A 295 -5.69 5.23 21.38
N GLU A 296 -5.34 4.46 22.41
CA GLU A 296 -5.13 3.02 22.29
C GLU A 296 -6.49 2.32 22.18
N SER A 297 -6.55 1.22 21.44
CA SER A 297 -7.78 0.44 21.20
C SER A 297 -8.87 1.16 20.41
N ASP A 298 -8.48 2.10 19.56
CA ASP A 298 -9.40 2.82 18.68
C ASP A 298 -10.12 1.85 17.71
N GLU A 299 -11.45 1.95 17.65
CA GLU A 299 -12.27 1.07 16.80
C GLU A 299 -12.00 1.27 15.31
N GLU A 300 -11.60 2.48 14.90
CA GLU A 300 -11.20 2.76 13.52
C GLU A 300 -9.94 1.99 13.15
N MET A 301 -8.94 1.94 14.04
CA MET A 301 -7.73 1.15 13.84
C MET A 301 -8.04 -0.34 13.72
N LYS A 302 -8.85 -0.89 14.60
CA LYS A 302 -9.27 -2.31 14.56
C LYS A 302 -9.99 -2.63 13.25
N LYS A 303 -10.88 -1.74 12.81
CA LYS A 303 -11.62 -1.91 11.55
C LYS A 303 -10.71 -1.80 10.33
N ALA A 304 -9.73 -0.89 10.34
CA ALA A 304 -8.75 -0.78 9.27
C ALA A 304 -7.91 -2.06 9.13
N VAL A 305 -7.47 -2.63 10.25
CA VAL A 305 -6.72 -3.89 10.29
C VAL A 305 -7.58 -5.07 9.83
N GLU A 306 -8.86 -5.13 10.22
CA GLU A 306 -9.81 -6.14 9.75
C GLU A 306 -9.95 -6.12 8.23
N ILE A 307 -10.33 -4.95 7.68
CA ILE A 307 -10.56 -4.77 6.24
C ILE A 307 -9.29 -5.09 5.44
N PHE A 308 -8.13 -4.63 5.93
CA PHE A 308 -6.85 -4.92 5.30
C PHE A 308 -6.52 -6.41 5.31
N THR A 309 -6.74 -7.11 6.44
CA THR A 309 -6.50 -8.56 6.55
C THR A 309 -7.43 -9.35 5.63
N LYS A 310 -8.72 -8.99 5.57
CA LYS A 310 -9.68 -9.58 4.64
C LYS A 310 -9.25 -9.37 3.18
N ALA A 311 -8.82 -8.16 2.82
CA ALA A 311 -8.32 -7.87 1.48
C ALA A 311 -7.04 -8.65 1.14
N LEU A 312 -6.13 -8.85 2.10
CA LEU A 312 -4.95 -9.70 1.90
C LEU A 312 -5.32 -11.16 1.67
N PHE A 313 -6.36 -11.65 2.35
CA PHE A 313 -6.82 -13.04 2.26
C PHE A 313 -7.46 -13.36 0.92
N VAL A 314 -8.36 -12.49 0.43
CA VAL A 314 -9.08 -12.73 -0.82
C VAL A 314 -8.26 -12.36 -2.07
N ALA A 315 -7.19 -11.58 -1.91
CA ALA A 315 -6.43 -11.07 -3.04
C ALA A 315 -5.70 -12.18 -3.80
N VAL A 316 -6.02 -12.32 -5.09
CA VAL A 316 -5.31 -13.17 -6.06
C VAL A 316 -5.08 -12.38 -7.34
N PRO A 317 -3.85 -12.30 -7.88
CA PRO A 317 -3.59 -11.64 -9.16
C PRO A 317 -4.41 -12.25 -10.30
N THR A 318 -4.92 -11.40 -11.20
CA THR A 318 -5.88 -11.78 -12.24
C THR A 318 -5.25 -12.02 -13.63
N ALA A 319 -3.91 -12.03 -13.73
CA ALA A 319 -3.27 -12.29 -15.01
C ALA A 319 -3.61 -13.71 -15.51
N ARG A 320 -4.03 -13.79 -16.76
CA ARG A 320 -4.48 -15.05 -17.40
C ARG A 320 -5.56 -15.83 -16.60
N GLN A 321 -6.35 -15.15 -15.76
CA GLN A 321 -7.37 -15.79 -14.93
C GLN A 321 -8.40 -16.57 -15.75
N HIS A 322 -8.78 -16.09 -16.93
CA HIS A 322 -9.78 -16.77 -17.77
C HIS A 322 -9.24 -18.04 -18.46
N SER A 323 -7.93 -18.21 -18.58
CA SER A 323 -7.32 -19.42 -19.17
C SER A 323 -6.70 -20.36 -18.13
N CYS A 324 -6.27 -19.84 -16.98
CA CYS A 324 -5.58 -20.62 -15.95
C CYS A 324 -6.32 -20.66 -14.61
N SER A 325 -7.40 -19.87 -14.42
CA SER A 325 -8.08 -19.67 -13.13
C SER A 325 -7.16 -19.15 -12.03
N GLY A 326 -6.39 -19.99 -11.36
CA GLY A 326 -5.42 -19.62 -10.32
C GLY A 326 -6.05 -19.10 -9.02
N ALA A 327 -7.33 -19.43 -8.77
CA ALA A 327 -8.05 -19.03 -7.57
C ALA A 327 -7.69 -19.97 -6.41
N SER A 328 -6.58 -19.69 -5.72
CA SER A 328 -6.16 -20.45 -4.54
C SER A 328 -6.17 -19.53 -3.31
N PRO A 329 -6.81 -19.93 -2.19
CA PRO A 329 -6.72 -19.21 -0.92
C PRO A 329 -5.33 -19.39 -0.28
N TRP A 330 -5.12 -18.81 0.90
CA TRP A 330 -3.93 -19.13 1.70
C TRP A 330 -3.93 -20.60 2.11
N ASP A 331 -2.77 -21.22 2.13
CA ASP A 331 -2.60 -22.56 2.69
C ASP A 331 -2.14 -22.49 4.15
N TYR A 332 -1.27 -21.53 4.45
CA TYR A 332 -0.72 -21.32 5.78
C TYR A 332 -0.32 -19.86 5.98
N ALA A 333 -0.53 -19.34 7.17
CA ALA A 333 -0.02 -18.05 7.57
C ALA A 333 0.48 -18.04 9.01
N ARG A 334 1.62 -17.38 9.22
CA ARG A 334 2.11 -17.00 10.54
C ARG A 334 2.08 -15.49 10.67
N VAL A 335 1.34 -15.01 11.65
CA VAL A 335 1.11 -13.58 11.85
C VAL A 335 1.64 -13.17 13.20
N TYR A 336 2.36 -12.05 13.25
CA TYR A 336 2.87 -11.48 14.48
C TYR A 336 2.37 -10.06 14.67
N VAL A 337 2.01 -9.73 15.91
CA VAL A 337 1.95 -8.35 16.41
C VAL A 337 3.18 -8.14 17.27
N ARG A 338 4.02 -7.16 16.93
CA ARG A 338 5.28 -6.95 17.65
C ARG A 338 5.85 -5.54 17.54
N LYS A 339 6.79 -5.22 18.43
CA LYS A 339 7.61 -3.99 18.40
C LYS A 339 9.06 -4.39 18.12
N GLY A 340 9.51 -4.20 16.90
CA GLY A 340 10.87 -4.57 16.51
C GLY A 340 11.18 -4.26 15.06
N GLN A 341 12.39 -4.61 14.65
CA GLN A 341 12.77 -4.51 13.25
C GLN A 341 11.96 -5.52 12.41
N ARG A 342 11.50 -5.11 11.23
CA ARG A 342 10.82 -6.00 10.27
C ARG A 342 11.67 -7.23 9.96
N LEU A 343 11.03 -8.40 9.90
CA LEU A 343 11.72 -9.68 9.69
C LEU A 343 11.10 -10.45 8.54
N GLN A 344 11.68 -10.34 7.36
CA GLN A 344 11.30 -11.15 6.20
C GLN A 344 12.14 -12.44 6.15
N VAL A 345 11.51 -13.58 5.83
CA VAL A 345 12.21 -14.85 5.60
C VAL A 345 12.76 -14.86 4.18
N PRO A 346 14.08 -15.02 3.98
CA PRO A 346 14.68 -14.89 2.64
C PRO A 346 14.44 -16.10 1.75
N PHE A 347 14.15 -17.29 2.31
CA PHE A 347 14.10 -18.55 1.55
C PHE A 347 15.30 -18.71 0.61
N GLU A 348 16.48 -18.31 1.05
CA GLU A 348 17.72 -18.38 0.27
C GLU A 348 17.99 -19.81 -0.20
N THR A 349 17.92 -20.78 0.70
CA THR A 349 17.98 -22.20 0.34
C THR A 349 16.65 -22.67 -0.23
N PRO A 350 16.62 -23.19 -1.47
CA PRO A 350 15.39 -23.68 -2.07
C PRO A 350 14.89 -24.93 -1.32
N VAL A 351 13.59 -24.93 -1.04
CA VAL A 351 12.92 -26.08 -0.42
C VAL A 351 12.96 -27.27 -1.38
N ARG A 352 13.25 -28.46 -0.86
CA ARG A 352 13.21 -29.73 -1.61
C ARG A 352 11.83 -30.32 -1.52
N CYS A 353 11.40 -31.02 -2.58
CA CYS A 353 10.15 -31.74 -2.62
C CYS A 353 10.16 -32.92 -1.62
N ASP A 354 9.07 -33.01 -0.87
CA ASP A 354 8.77 -34.17 -0.02
C ASP A 354 7.24 -34.36 -0.03
N ASN A 355 6.75 -35.17 -0.95
CA ASN A 355 5.32 -35.31 -1.28
C ASN A 355 4.60 -33.95 -1.53
N GLY A 356 5.30 -33.04 -2.23
CA GLY A 356 4.90 -31.66 -2.46
C GLY A 356 5.85 -30.65 -1.80
N TYR A 357 5.57 -29.37 -2.01
CA TYR A 357 6.39 -28.28 -1.50
C TYR A 357 5.77 -27.54 -0.30
N LEU A 358 4.48 -27.68 -0.07
CA LEU A 358 3.79 -26.90 0.97
C LEU A 358 4.29 -27.24 2.38
N ASN A 359 4.21 -28.54 2.77
CA ASN A 359 4.62 -28.96 4.11
C ASN A 359 6.11 -28.70 4.40
N PRO A 360 7.07 -29.00 3.50
CA PRO A 360 8.45 -28.59 3.67
C PRO A 360 8.63 -27.07 3.78
N SER A 361 7.82 -26.29 3.07
CA SER A 361 7.87 -24.82 3.15
C SER A 361 7.39 -24.30 4.49
N ILE A 362 6.32 -24.88 5.05
CA ILE A 362 5.84 -24.57 6.40
C ILE A 362 6.94 -24.85 7.43
N LYS A 363 7.56 -26.02 7.38
CA LYS A 363 8.67 -26.38 8.27
C LYS A 363 9.84 -25.40 8.17
N ALA A 364 10.22 -25.00 6.95
CA ALA A 364 11.31 -24.04 6.72
C ALA A 364 10.98 -22.65 7.26
N LEU A 365 9.73 -22.18 7.04
CA LEU A 365 9.23 -20.92 7.55
C LEU A 365 9.25 -20.88 9.07
N ASP A 366 8.61 -21.86 9.72
CA ASP A 366 8.51 -21.96 11.17
C ASP A 366 9.88 -22.06 11.82
N SER A 367 10.74 -22.95 11.32
CA SER A 367 12.11 -23.12 11.84
C SER A 367 12.92 -21.83 11.78
N TYR A 368 12.78 -21.07 10.70
CA TYR A 368 13.49 -19.79 10.55
C TYR A 368 12.97 -18.76 11.56
N LEU A 369 11.65 -18.60 11.65
CA LEU A 369 11.02 -17.62 12.53
C LEU A 369 11.28 -17.95 14.01
N ASP A 370 11.13 -19.20 14.42
CA ASP A 370 11.39 -19.64 15.80
C ASP A 370 12.86 -19.46 16.19
N LYS A 371 13.78 -19.77 15.25
CA LYS A 371 15.21 -19.53 15.47
C LYS A 371 15.48 -18.03 15.66
N LYS A 372 14.88 -17.16 14.84
CA LYS A 372 15.06 -15.70 14.94
C LYS A 372 14.43 -15.14 16.21
N GLU A 373 13.27 -15.61 16.60
CA GLU A 373 12.62 -15.24 17.87
C GLU A 373 13.55 -15.52 19.06
N LYS A 374 14.12 -16.72 19.11
CA LYS A 374 15.08 -17.10 20.17
C LYS A 374 16.38 -16.28 20.12
N MET A 375 16.95 -16.07 18.92
CA MET A 375 18.22 -15.37 18.77
C MET A 375 18.12 -13.86 19.04
N CYS A 376 17.02 -13.25 18.67
CA CYS A 376 16.79 -11.82 18.90
C CYS A 376 16.37 -11.50 20.33
N GLY A 377 15.87 -12.49 21.10
CA GLY A 377 15.44 -12.31 22.48
C GLY A 377 14.45 -11.15 22.61
N SER A 378 14.68 -10.23 23.55
CA SER A 378 13.80 -9.07 23.76
C SER A 378 13.68 -8.15 22.56
N LEU A 379 14.68 -8.09 21.67
CA LEU A 379 14.65 -7.28 20.45
C LEU A 379 13.70 -7.83 19.39
N PHE A 380 13.25 -9.08 19.51
CA PHE A 380 12.18 -9.58 18.66
C PHE A 380 10.88 -8.84 18.94
N GLY A 381 10.65 -8.43 20.18
CA GLY A 381 9.55 -7.55 20.57
C GLY A 381 8.16 -8.14 20.36
N LYS A 382 7.99 -9.46 20.51
CA LYS A 382 6.72 -10.16 20.32
C LYS A 382 5.68 -9.69 21.34
N ILE A 383 4.52 -9.26 20.84
CA ILE A 383 3.32 -8.96 21.61
C ILE A 383 2.37 -10.16 21.51
N ALA A 384 2.07 -10.58 20.28
CA ALA A 384 1.24 -11.75 20.01
C ALA A 384 1.74 -12.49 18.75
N GLY A 385 1.36 -13.75 18.61
CA GLY A 385 1.65 -14.57 17.45
C GLY A 385 0.51 -15.54 17.18
N PHE A 386 0.16 -15.71 15.91
CA PHE A 386 -0.95 -16.52 15.43
C PHE A 386 -0.50 -17.42 14.30
N GLU A 387 -1.06 -18.63 14.25
CA GLU A 387 -0.86 -19.59 13.17
C GLU A 387 -2.22 -19.94 12.58
N TRP A 388 -2.40 -19.67 11.29
CA TRP A 388 -3.59 -20.00 10.53
C TRP A 388 -3.30 -21.12 9.52
N GLY A 389 -4.23 -22.05 9.32
CA GLY A 389 -4.11 -23.16 8.37
C GLY A 389 -3.55 -24.46 8.94
N LYS A 390 -3.25 -24.53 10.25
CA LYS A 390 -2.93 -25.79 10.96
C LYS A 390 -4.13 -26.40 11.66
N ASN A 391 -5.01 -25.57 12.18
CA ASN A 391 -6.24 -25.97 12.86
C ASN A 391 -7.43 -25.62 11.98
N GLU A 392 -8.22 -26.62 11.60
CA GLU A 392 -9.40 -26.46 10.75
C GLU A 392 -10.51 -25.64 11.42
N ASP A 393 -10.57 -25.64 12.76
CA ASP A 393 -11.54 -24.88 13.55
C ASP A 393 -11.13 -23.40 13.74
N TYR A 394 -9.95 -22.97 13.26
CA TYR A 394 -9.45 -21.61 13.42
C TYR A 394 -9.63 -20.82 12.10
N SER A 395 -10.71 -20.04 12.06
CA SER A 395 -11.13 -19.29 10.89
C SER A 395 -10.28 -18.02 10.63
N ILE A 396 -10.49 -17.38 9.51
CA ILE A 396 -9.87 -16.06 9.22
C ILE A 396 -10.43 -14.97 10.14
N ASP A 397 -11.69 -15.10 10.57
CA ASP A 397 -12.31 -14.16 11.50
C ASP A 397 -11.70 -14.29 12.90
N ASP A 398 -11.38 -15.51 13.35
CA ASP A 398 -10.67 -15.75 14.61
C ASP A 398 -9.26 -15.14 14.59
N LEU A 399 -8.54 -15.26 13.47
CA LEU A 399 -7.25 -14.61 13.27
C LEU A 399 -7.38 -13.09 13.39
N ILE A 400 -8.38 -12.51 12.73
CA ILE A 400 -8.64 -11.06 12.76
C ILE A 400 -8.95 -10.60 14.19
N HIS A 401 -9.86 -11.27 14.88
CA HIS A 401 -10.19 -10.97 16.29
C HIS A 401 -8.95 -11.06 17.19
N GLY A 402 -8.10 -12.08 16.98
CA GLY A 402 -6.85 -12.23 17.71
C GLY A 402 -5.90 -11.05 17.48
N ILE A 403 -5.75 -10.60 16.24
CA ILE A 403 -4.93 -9.42 15.90
C ILE A 403 -5.52 -8.15 16.55
N GLN A 404 -6.85 -7.94 16.43
CA GLN A 404 -7.53 -6.79 17.01
C GLN A 404 -7.41 -6.71 18.53
N ALA A 405 -7.39 -7.86 19.20
CA ALA A 405 -7.20 -7.93 20.66
C ALA A 405 -5.75 -7.65 21.09
N ALA A 406 -4.78 -7.77 20.17
CA ALA A 406 -3.35 -7.59 20.45
C ALA A 406 -2.82 -6.19 20.08
N ILE A 407 -3.59 -5.39 19.39
CA ILE A 407 -3.20 -4.02 18.99
C ILE A 407 -3.82 -2.97 19.90
#